data_82647bf12ee7dc7b4721a3090d00b9e5
#
_entry.id   82647bf12ee7dc7b4721a3090d00b9e5
#
_cell.length_a   1.000
_cell.length_b   1.000
_cell.length_c   1.000
_cell.angle_alpha   90.00
_cell.angle_beta   90.00
_cell.angle_gamma   90.00
#
_symmetry.space_group_name_H-M   'P 1'
#
loop_
_entity.id
_entity.type
_entity.pdbx_description
1 polymer ?
#
loop_
_entity_poly.entity_id
_entity_poly.type
_entity_poly.pdbx_seq_one_letter_code
_entity_poly.pdbx_strand_id
1 'polypeptide(L)'
;MPKQFQDFLKSIGLSIENILEQAGIPNIFWKEKIQLSTEEYYLFLKKIDEVITDEQISAISNIDNLNVFIPSFFAALSSKNGLEGLKRLAKYKKLIGPVFLEIKEFEEIVQVQYFFEQREKELPRFAVLNEQLMLINLLNKGIGKKISPVSVTSPFE
;
A
#
# COMPACT_ATOMS: atom_id res chain seq x y z
N MET A 1 1.03 0.98 -12.30
CA MET A 1 2.24 1.49 -11.63
C MET A 1 2.90 2.53 -12.52
N PRO A 2 2.93 3.82 -12.13
CA PRO A 2 3.56 4.89 -12.91
C PRO A 2 5.09 4.72 -12.98
N LYS A 3 5.72 5.28 -14.02
CA LYS A 3 7.16 5.20 -14.24
C LYS A 3 7.97 5.74 -13.05
N GLN A 4 7.58 6.88 -12.52
CA GLN A 4 8.24 7.50 -11.35
C GLN A 4 8.26 6.59 -10.12
N PHE A 5 7.19 5.82 -9.89
CA PHE A 5 7.16 4.86 -8.79
C PHE A 5 8.07 3.65 -9.06
N GLN A 6 8.18 3.21 -10.32
CA GLN A 6 9.13 2.17 -10.72
C GLN A 6 10.58 2.64 -10.48
N ASP A 7 10.90 3.89 -10.84
CA ASP A 7 12.22 4.48 -10.62
C ASP A 7 12.54 4.63 -9.13
N PHE A 8 11.54 4.98 -8.31
CA PHE A 8 11.67 5.00 -6.85
C PHE A 8 11.98 3.60 -6.30
N LEU A 9 11.24 2.55 -6.69
CA LEU A 9 11.50 1.18 -6.25
C LEU A 9 12.92 0.73 -6.64
N LYS A 10 13.36 1.07 -7.85
CA LYS A 10 14.72 0.82 -8.30
C LYS A 10 15.76 1.54 -7.45
N SER A 11 15.49 2.78 -7.05
CA SER A 11 16.42 3.57 -6.22
C SER A 11 16.65 3.00 -4.82
N ILE A 12 15.68 2.25 -4.30
CA ILE A 12 15.80 1.54 -3.01
C ILE A 12 16.27 0.08 -3.17
N GLY A 13 16.73 -0.29 -4.37
CA GLY A 13 17.34 -1.60 -4.63
C GLY A 13 16.35 -2.72 -5.06
N LEU A 14 15.10 -2.40 -5.38
CA LEU A 14 14.14 -3.36 -5.90
C LEU A 14 14.13 -3.35 -7.43
N SER A 15 14.57 -4.42 -8.05
CA SER A 15 14.50 -4.60 -9.50
C SER A 15 13.11 -5.10 -9.91
N ILE A 16 12.25 -4.15 -10.31
CA ILE A 16 10.90 -4.47 -10.79
C ILE A 16 10.93 -5.43 -11.98
N GLU A 17 11.93 -5.28 -12.85
CA GLU A 17 12.15 -6.13 -14.01
C GLU A 17 12.31 -7.60 -13.62
N ASN A 18 13.23 -7.86 -12.70
CA ASN A 18 13.47 -9.22 -12.21
C ASN A 18 12.25 -9.79 -11.46
N ILE A 19 11.56 -8.94 -10.70
CA ILE A 19 10.37 -9.35 -9.94
C ILE A 19 9.24 -9.74 -10.89
N LEU A 20 8.98 -8.97 -11.95
CA LEU A 20 7.96 -9.29 -12.94
C LEU A 20 8.31 -10.57 -13.71
N GLU A 21 9.58 -10.73 -14.10
CA GLU A 21 10.06 -11.93 -14.77
C GLU A 21 9.86 -13.18 -13.90
N GLN A 22 10.26 -13.12 -12.64
CA GLN A 22 10.07 -14.21 -11.67
C GLN A 22 8.59 -14.50 -11.37
N ALA A 23 7.73 -13.52 -11.49
CA ALA A 23 6.28 -13.67 -11.38
C ALA A 23 5.63 -14.25 -12.65
N GLY A 24 6.40 -14.45 -13.73
CA GLY A 24 5.89 -14.89 -15.02
C GLY A 24 5.04 -13.83 -15.73
N ILE A 25 5.18 -12.56 -15.34
CA ILE A 25 4.47 -11.44 -15.93
C ILE A 25 5.27 -10.94 -17.13
N PRO A 26 4.65 -10.73 -18.31
CA PRO A 26 5.37 -10.25 -19.47
C PRO A 26 6.11 -8.94 -19.22
N ASN A 27 7.32 -8.82 -19.78
CA ASN A 27 8.09 -7.59 -19.70
C ASN A 27 7.36 -6.46 -20.44
N ILE A 28 6.87 -5.50 -19.67
CA ILE A 28 6.13 -4.31 -20.14
C ILE A 28 6.79 -3.00 -19.71
N PHE A 29 8.09 -3.03 -19.42
CA PHE A 29 8.88 -1.88 -18.93
C PHE A 29 8.90 -0.67 -19.83
N TRP A 30 8.74 -0.89 -21.13
CA TRP A 30 8.65 0.17 -22.12
C TRP A 30 7.37 1.01 -22.01
N LYS A 31 6.36 0.54 -21.25
CA LYS A 31 5.14 1.28 -20.98
C LYS A 31 5.36 2.33 -19.90
N GLU A 32 4.84 3.51 -20.10
CA GLU A 32 4.85 4.58 -19.08
C GLU A 32 4.07 4.18 -17.82
N LYS A 33 3.09 3.31 -17.97
CA LYS A 33 2.26 2.79 -16.88
C LYS A 33 2.08 1.28 -17.00
N ILE A 34 2.57 0.55 -15.99
CA ILE A 34 2.32 -0.88 -15.85
C ILE A 34 0.93 -1.07 -15.23
N GLN A 35 0.10 -1.88 -15.87
CA GLN A 35 -1.19 -2.33 -15.34
C GLN A 35 -1.15 -3.84 -15.20
N LEU A 36 -1.55 -4.32 -14.03
CA LEU A 36 -1.61 -5.73 -13.68
C LEU A 36 -3.07 -6.12 -13.43
N SER A 37 -3.45 -7.32 -13.82
CA SER A 37 -4.68 -7.94 -13.34
C SER A 37 -4.60 -8.18 -11.83
N THR A 38 -5.72 -8.50 -11.18
CA THR A 38 -5.72 -8.84 -9.75
C THR A 38 -4.78 -10.01 -9.44
N GLU A 39 -4.80 -11.05 -10.26
CA GLU A 39 -3.94 -12.23 -10.11
C GLU A 39 -2.45 -11.87 -10.27
N GLU A 40 -2.09 -11.17 -11.34
CA GLU A 40 -0.72 -10.70 -11.57
C GLU A 40 -0.24 -9.77 -10.44
N TYR A 41 -1.13 -8.93 -9.90
CA TYR A 41 -0.81 -8.05 -8.78
C TYR A 41 -0.36 -8.83 -7.54
N TYR A 42 -1.10 -9.89 -7.17
CA TYR A 42 -0.72 -10.71 -6.00
C TYR A 42 0.49 -11.59 -6.27
N LEU A 43 0.67 -12.12 -7.47
CA LEU A 43 1.91 -12.81 -7.87
C LEU A 43 3.12 -11.89 -7.76
N PHE A 44 2.97 -10.65 -8.21
CA PHE A 44 4.00 -9.63 -8.10
C PHE A 44 4.33 -9.31 -6.63
N LEU A 45 3.32 -9.11 -5.76
CA LEU A 45 3.54 -8.88 -4.33
C LEU A 45 4.19 -10.07 -3.63
N LYS A 46 3.84 -11.29 -4.02
CA LYS A 46 4.48 -12.51 -3.50
C LYS A 46 5.96 -12.56 -3.85
N LYS A 47 6.33 -12.15 -5.07
CA LYS A 47 7.74 -12.09 -5.48
C LYS A 47 8.50 -10.95 -4.82
N ILE A 48 7.85 -9.83 -4.56
CA ILE A 48 8.44 -8.78 -3.70
C ILE A 48 8.72 -9.33 -2.31
N ASP A 49 7.78 -10.04 -1.71
CA ASP A 49 7.88 -10.56 -0.34
C ASP A 49 9.08 -11.52 -0.15
N GLU A 50 9.48 -12.22 -1.21
CA GLU A 50 10.65 -13.11 -1.20
C GLU A 50 12.00 -12.37 -1.11
N VAL A 51 12.06 -11.09 -1.48
CA VAL A 51 13.32 -10.33 -1.63
C VAL A 51 13.38 -9.02 -0.85
N ILE A 52 12.24 -8.54 -0.33
CA ILE A 52 12.15 -7.24 0.31
C ILE A 52 12.68 -7.27 1.74
N THR A 53 13.42 -6.23 2.13
CA THR A 53 13.87 -6.02 3.51
C THR A 53 12.91 -5.12 4.29
N ASP A 54 13.01 -5.14 5.62
CA ASP A 54 12.21 -4.27 6.50
C ASP A 54 12.51 -2.78 6.26
N GLU A 55 13.75 -2.43 5.93
CA GLU A 55 14.14 -1.07 5.56
C GLU A 55 13.46 -0.62 4.26
N GLN A 56 13.37 -1.51 3.29
CA GLN A 56 12.68 -1.23 2.02
C GLN A 56 11.16 -1.12 2.22
N ILE A 57 10.56 -1.94 3.09
CA ILE A 57 9.14 -1.81 3.48
C ILE A 57 8.91 -0.44 4.11
N SER A 58 9.77 -0.03 5.04
CA SER A 58 9.71 1.28 5.68
C SER A 58 9.80 2.43 4.67
N ALA A 59 10.70 2.33 3.70
CA ALA A 59 10.86 3.33 2.64
C ALA A 59 9.62 3.41 1.73
N ILE A 60 9.03 2.27 1.36
CA ILE A 60 7.82 2.19 0.50
C ILE A 60 6.60 2.71 1.26
N SER A 61 6.47 2.43 2.55
CA SER A 61 5.34 2.90 3.35
C SER A 61 5.43 4.36 3.77
N ASN A 62 6.54 5.04 3.48
CA ASN A 62 6.70 6.46 3.80
C ASN A 62 5.87 7.32 2.84
N ILE A 63 4.91 8.06 3.41
CA ILE A 63 3.97 8.89 2.64
C ILE A 63 4.67 10.04 1.89
N ASP A 64 5.79 10.55 2.39
CA ASP A 64 6.55 11.59 1.69
C ASP A 64 7.11 11.09 0.34
N ASN A 65 7.38 9.79 0.24
CA ASN A 65 7.80 9.16 -1.01
C ASN A 65 6.61 8.83 -1.93
N LEU A 66 5.41 8.61 -1.40
CA LEU A 66 4.26 8.05 -2.11
C LEU A 66 3.19 9.06 -2.50
N ASN A 67 3.03 10.16 -1.77
CA ASN A 67 1.93 11.11 -1.98
C ASN A 67 1.90 11.69 -3.40
N VAL A 68 3.05 11.80 -4.04
CA VAL A 68 3.20 12.29 -5.42
C VAL A 68 2.65 11.30 -6.45
N PHE A 69 2.67 9.99 -6.13
CA PHE A 69 2.31 8.92 -7.06
C PHE A 69 0.89 8.39 -6.87
N ILE A 70 0.31 8.62 -5.69
CA ILE A 70 -0.96 8.03 -5.29
C ILE A 70 -1.97 9.13 -4.94
N PRO A 71 -2.82 9.54 -5.89
CA PRO A 71 -3.76 10.66 -5.71
C PRO A 71 -4.70 10.51 -4.52
N SER A 72 -5.05 9.29 -4.13
CA SER A 72 -5.91 9.04 -2.97
C SER A 72 -5.26 9.43 -1.63
N PHE A 73 -3.93 9.34 -1.52
CA PHE A 73 -3.22 9.82 -0.34
C PHE A 73 -3.24 11.33 -0.26
N PHE A 74 -3.04 12.00 -1.38
CA PHE A 74 -3.17 13.45 -1.44
C PHE A 74 -4.59 13.91 -1.07
N ALA A 75 -5.61 13.24 -1.58
CA ALA A 75 -7.00 13.52 -1.22
C ALA A 75 -7.28 13.30 0.28
N ALA A 76 -6.71 12.26 0.87
CA ALA A 76 -6.82 11.99 2.30
C ALA A 76 -6.12 13.05 3.15
N LEU A 77 -4.90 13.44 2.78
CA LEU A 77 -4.13 14.49 3.47
C LEU A 77 -4.79 15.87 3.41
N SER A 78 -5.61 16.14 2.39
CA SER A 78 -6.37 17.38 2.23
C SER A 78 -7.68 17.40 3.03
N SER A 79 -7.92 16.44 3.90
CA SER A 79 -9.13 16.32 4.71
C SER A 79 -9.06 17.19 5.97
N LYS A 80 -10.22 17.55 6.53
CA LYS A 80 -10.34 18.41 7.71
C LYS A 80 -9.83 17.73 9.00
N ASN A 81 -9.93 16.41 9.05
CA ASN A 81 -9.53 15.60 10.20
C ASN A 81 -9.18 14.17 9.76
N GLY A 82 -8.61 13.37 10.67
CA GLY A 82 -8.18 12.01 10.39
C GLY A 82 -9.30 11.07 9.95
N LEU A 83 -10.48 11.17 10.53
CA LEU A 83 -11.62 10.32 10.18
C LEU A 83 -12.12 10.60 8.75
N GLU A 84 -12.23 11.87 8.36
CA GLU A 84 -12.56 12.23 6.98
C GLU A 84 -11.48 11.74 6.01
N GLY A 85 -10.21 11.84 6.39
CA GLY A 85 -9.08 11.30 5.63
C GLY A 85 -9.18 9.80 5.40
N LEU A 86 -9.49 9.04 6.44
CA LEU A 86 -9.73 7.59 6.35
C LEU A 86 -10.90 7.25 5.42
N LYS A 87 -12.02 7.95 5.54
CA LYS A 87 -13.21 7.75 4.67
C LYS A 87 -12.89 8.06 3.21
N ARG A 88 -12.12 9.10 2.94
CA ARG A 88 -11.66 9.41 1.57
C ARG A 88 -10.69 8.35 1.04
N LEU A 89 -9.73 7.91 1.86
CA LEU A 89 -8.84 6.83 1.49
C LEU A 89 -9.62 5.58 1.14
N ALA A 90 -10.56 5.15 2.00
CA ALA A 90 -11.40 3.97 1.76
C ALA A 90 -12.18 4.07 0.44
N LYS A 91 -12.73 5.24 0.13
CA LYS A 91 -13.46 5.50 -1.12
C LYS A 91 -12.61 5.30 -2.37
N TYR A 92 -11.35 5.74 -2.33
CA TYR A 92 -10.49 5.76 -3.52
C TYR A 92 -9.48 4.60 -3.57
N LYS A 93 -9.32 3.85 -2.49
CA LYS A 93 -8.33 2.78 -2.39
C LYS A 93 -8.49 1.72 -3.48
N LYS A 94 -9.71 1.30 -3.77
CA LYS A 94 -10.03 0.34 -4.83
C LYS A 94 -9.60 0.76 -6.25
N LEU A 95 -9.29 2.05 -6.44
CA LEU A 95 -8.78 2.54 -7.73
C LEU A 95 -7.27 2.35 -7.88
N ILE A 96 -6.59 2.03 -6.79
CA ILE A 96 -5.13 1.86 -6.75
C ILE A 96 -4.75 0.38 -6.92
N GLY A 97 -5.54 -0.50 -6.33
CA GLY A 97 -5.29 -1.94 -6.36
C GLY A 97 -6.47 -2.72 -5.78
N PRO A 98 -6.41 -4.06 -5.82
CA PRO A 98 -7.48 -4.94 -5.35
C PRO A 98 -7.48 -5.07 -3.82
N VAL A 99 -7.54 -3.93 -3.13
CA VAL A 99 -7.58 -3.81 -1.67
C VAL A 99 -8.66 -2.82 -1.28
N PHE A 100 -9.47 -3.18 -0.29
CA PHE A 100 -10.56 -2.34 0.23
C PHE A 100 -10.33 -2.05 1.71
N LEU A 101 -10.87 -0.91 2.16
CA LEU A 101 -10.94 -0.55 3.57
C LEU A 101 -12.40 -0.40 3.98
N GLU A 102 -12.72 -0.95 5.13
CA GLU A 102 -13.95 -0.65 5.86
C GLU A 102 -13.60 0.16 7.11
N ILE A 103 -14.33 1.25 7.32
CA ILE A 103 -14.15 2.15 8.46
C ILE A 103 -15.37 1.98 9.36
N LYS A 104 -15.17 1.56 10.61
CA LYS A 104 -16.22 1.46 11.64
C LYS A 104 -15.92 2.44 12.76
N GLU A 105 -16.92 3.24 13.08
CA GLU A 105 -16.87 4.25 14.13
C GLU A 105 -17.54 3.73 15.39
N PHE A 106 -16.85 3.85 16.51
CA PHE A 106 -17.37 3.61 17.86
C PHE A 106 -17.16 4.89 18.66
N GLU A 107 -17.73 4.97 19.88
CA GLU A 107 -17.69 6.20 20.68
C GLU A 107 -16.28 6.78 20.87
N GLU A 108 -15.29 5.91 21.15
CA GLU A 108 -13.92 6.34 21.48
C GLU A 108 -12.86 5.86 20.49
N ILE A 109 -13.21 4.93 19.59
CA ILE A 109 -12.27 4.33 18.65
C ILE A 109 -12.81 4.30 17.23
N VAL A 110 -11.89 4.34 16.28
CA VAL A 110 -12.14 4.06 14.87
C VAL A 110 -11.41 2.78 14.50
N GLN A 111 -12.15 1.80 14.00
CA GLN A 111 -11.60 0.55 13.48
C GLN A 111 -11.44 0.66 11.97
N VAL A 112 -10.27 0.27 11.47
CA VAL A 112 -9.99 0.14 10.04
C VAL A 112 -9.73 -1.32 9.75
N GLN A 113 -10.49 -1.90 8.84
CA GLN A 113 -10.36 -3.27 8.41
C GLN A 113 -9.99 -3.33 6.93
N TYR A 114 -8.96 -4.10 6.60
CA TYR A 114 -8.53 -4.35 5.23
C TYR A 114 -9.16 -5.62 4.69
N PHE A 115 -9.55 -5.57 3.42
CA PHE A 115 -10.02 -6.70 2.63
C PHE A 115 -9.20 -6.79 1.36
N PHE A 116 -8.62 -7.95 1.11
CA PHE A 116 -7.81 -8.22 -0.06
C PHE A 116 -8.59 -9.10 -1.03
N GLU A 117 -8.69 -8.71 -2.29
CA GLU A 117 -9.32 -9.50 -3.36
C GLU A 117 -8.40 -10.62 -3.83
N GLN A 118 -8.03 -11.52 -2.93
CA GLN A 118 -7.21 -12.66 -3.28
C GLN A 118 -8.00 -13.95 -3.15
N ARG A 119 -7.82 -14.85 -4.12
CA ARG A 119 -8.42 -16.19 -4.11
C ARG A 119 -7.57 -17.22 -3.37
N GLU A 120 -6.27 -16.98 -3.25
CA GLU A 120 -5.34 -17.83 -2.52
C GLU A 120 -5.44 -17.60 -1.01
N LYS A 121 -5.19 -18.67 -0.23
CA LYS A 121 -5.39 -18.67 1.21
C LYS A 121 -4.35 -17.84 1.99
N GLU A 122 -3.19 -17.56 1.39
CA GLU A 122 -2.09 -16.87 2.06
C GLU A 122 -1.76 -15.56 1.37
N LEU A 123 -1.96 -14.46 2.10
CA LEU A 123 -1.51 -13.14 1.67
C LEU A 123 0.02 -13.02 1.84
N PRO A 124 0.73 -12.36 0.91
CA PRO A 124 2.12 -12.00 1.15
C PRO A 124 2.25 -11.09 2.37
N ARG A 125 3.26 -11.33 3.22
CA ARG A 125 3.54 -10.51 4.42
C ARG A 125 3.69 -9.03 4.04
N PHE A 126 4.45 -8.75 2.98
CA PHE A 126 4.63 -7.40 2.47
C PHE A 126 3.29 -6.69 2.16
N ALA A 127 2.33 -7.39 1.54
CA ALA A 127 1.03 -6.79 1.21
C ALA A 127 0.30 -6.25 2.44
N VAL A 128 0.29 -7.01 3.53
CA VAL A 128 -0.40 -6.63 4.77
C VAL A 128 0.37 -5.55 5.53
N LEU A 129 1.66 -5.76 5.75
CA LEU A 129 2.48 -4.80 6.51
C LEU A 129 2.57 -3.44 5.84
N ASN A 130 2.77 -3.42 4.53
CA ASN A 130 2.86 -2.17 3.78
C ASN A 130 1.56 -1.36 3.89
N GLU A 131 0.39 -2.00 3.79
CA GLU A 131 -0.91 -1.32 3.95
C GLU A 131 -1.09 -0.75 5.36
N GLN A 132 -0.74 -1.50 6.39
CA GLN A 132 -0.85 -1.05 7.78
C GLN A 132 0.11 0.11 8.08
N LEU A 133 1.36 0.01 7.65
CA LEU A 133 2.36 1.06 7.84
C LEU A 133 2.02 2.33 7.06
N MET A 134 1.57 2.21 5.81
CA MET A 134 1.13 3.36 5.01
C MET A 134 -0.02 4.11 5.69
N LEU A 135 -0.98 3.38 6.27
CA LEU A 135 -2.10 4.00 6.98
C LEU A 135 -1.64 4.81 8.19
N ILE A 136 -0.77 4.21 9.03
CA ILE A 136 -0.23 4.89 10.22
C ILE A 136 0.58 6.13 9.81
N ASN A 137 1.43 6.00 8.79
CA ASN A 137 2.23 7.11 8.28
C ASN A 137 1.36 8.22 7.68
N LEU A 138 0.29 7.86 6.96
CA LEU A 138 -0.67 8.80 6.42
C LEU A 138 -1.37 9.61 7.52
N LEU A 139 -1.84 8.94 8.57
CA LEU A 139 -2.47 9.58 9.72
C LEU A 139 -1.49 10.47 10.48
N ASN A 140 -0.28 10.01 10.74
CA ASN A 140 0.78 10.82 11.37
C ASN A 140 1.05 12.11 10.58
N LYS A 141 1.17 11.99 9.26
CA LYS A 141 1.40 13.12 8.36
C LYS A 141 0.22 14.09 8.36
N GLY A 142 -1.01 13.57 8.21
CA GLY A 142 -2.23 14.38 8.11
C GLY A 142 -2.57 15.10 9.41
N ILE A 143 -2.33 14.47 10.57
CA ILE A 143 -2.59 15.04 11.91
C ILE A 143 -1.44 15.93 12.40
N GLY A 144 -0.24 15.78 11.82
CA GLY A 144 0.95 16.51 12.22
C GLY A 144 1.56 16.04 13.54
N LYS A 145 1.19 14.87 14.03
CA LYS A 145 1.76 14.27 15.25
C LYS A 145 1.78 12.73 15.14
N LYS A 146 2.71 12.12 15.88
CA LYS A 146 2.77 10.67 15.99
C LYS A 146 1.53 10.15 16.73
N ILE A 147 0.83 9.21 16.12
CA ILE A 147 -0.25 8.44 16.73
C ILE A 147 0.22 7.02 16.98
N SER A 148 -0.36 6.38 17.99
CA SER A 148 -0.16 4.96 18.27
C SER A 148 -1.52 4.27 18.17
N PRO A 149 -1.66 3.22 17.35
CA PRO A 149 -2.87 2.41 17.34
C PRO A 149 -3.11 1.82 18.73
N VAL A 150 -4.37 1.70 19.14
CA VAL A 150 -4.76 1.00 20.38
C VAL A 150 -4.43 -0.49 20.25
N SER A 151 -4.68 -1.06 19.08
CA SER A 151 -4.31 -2.42 18.74
C SER A 151 -4.09 -2.56 17.23
N VAL A 152 -3.26 -3.51 16.86
CA VAL A 152 -3.05 -3.92 15.46
C VAL A 152 -3.17 -5.44 15.42
N THR A 153 -3.99 -5.94 14.51
CA THR A 153 -4.12 -7.38 14.26
C THR A 153 -3.53 -7.68 12.89
N SER A 154 -2.61 -8.62 12.85
CA SER A 154 -1.98 -9.11 11.62
C SER A 154 -1.94 -10.64 11.66
N PRO A 155 -2.04 -11.33 10.51
CA PRO A 155 -1.79 -12.77 10.44
C PRO A 155 -0.31 -13.11 10.55
N PHE A 156 0.57 -12.11 10.63
CA PHE A 156 2.02 -12.25 10.73
C PHE A 156 2.51 -11.73 12.08
N GLU A 157 3.48 -12.43 12.67
CA GLU A 157 4.21 -12.01 13.87
C GLU A 157 5.24 -10.90 13.56
#